data_e73531cf26c07df304dcc4252ecf9d9d
#
_entry.id   e73531cf26c07df304dcc4252ecf9d9d
#
_cell.length_a   1.000
_cell.length_b   1.000
_cell.length_c   1.000
_cell.angle_alpha   90.00
_cell.angle_beta   90.00
_cell.angle_gamma   90.00
#
_symmetry.space_group_name_H-M   'P 1'
#
loop_
_entity.id
_entity.type
_entity.pdbx_description
1 polymer ?
#
loop_
_entity_poly.entity_id
_entity_poly.type
_entity_poly.pdbx_seq_one_letter_code
_entity_poly.pdbx_strand_id
1 'polypeptide(L)'
;MNAFLYGLALQWKLDLRSKTLLITCYLVPLLFFVMMGGIFTTILPGAEETLLPAMTVFGGTMGALIGLPPSLVEIYGSDIRKVYQANGVPLSLGLVLTNLSAFLHLFLMSILLYLLAPVLFDAALPAYPGQYFAELAFFLVVSLSIASIVGLAVKDPAKTSMVSILLFLPSI
;
A
#
# COMPACT_ATOMS: atom_id res chain seq x y z
N MET A 1 -24.65 -13.55 -3.44
CA MET A 1 -23.30 -12.92 -3.30
C MET A 1 -22.91 -13.08 -1.84
N ASN A 2 -21.79 -13.72 -1.51
CA ASN A 2 -21.40 -13.94 -0.13
C ASN A 2 -21.18 -12.60 0.58
N ALA A 3 -21.64 -12.47 1.84
CA ALA A 3 -21.53 -11.23 2.62
C ALA A 3 -20.09 -10.68 2.67
N PHE A 4 -19.09 -11.56 2.67
CA PHE A 4 -17.68 -11.20 2.60
C PHE A 4 -17.29 -10.49 1.29
N LEU A 5 -17.71 -11.04 0.14
CA LEU A 5 -17.44 -10.43 -1.17
C LEU A 5 -18.14 -9.07 -1.32
N TYR A 6 -19.33 -8.95 -0.77
CA TYR A 6 -20.04 -7.67 -0.72
C TYR A 6 -19.28 -6.65 0.14
N GLY A 7 -18.82 -7.06 1.33
CA GLY A 7 -18.01 -6.23 2.22
C GLY A 7 -16.71 -5.75 1.56
N LEU A 8 -16.00 -6.65 0.86
CA LEU A 8 -14.79 -6.31 0.11
C LEU A 8 -15.06 -5.32 -1.02
N ALA A 9 -16.11 -5.54 -1.81
CA ALA A 9 -16.50 -4.64 -2.89
C ALA A 9 -16.93 -3.25 -2.36
N LEU A 10 -17.57 -3.21 -1.19
CA LEU A 10 -17.92 -1.96 -0.53
C LEU A 10 -16.67 -1.22 -0.04
N GLN A 11 -15.75 -1.92 0.64
CA GLN A 11 -14.48 -1.36 1.10
C GLN A 11 -13.69 -0.78 -0.08
N TRP A 12 -13.55 -1.54 -1.16
CA TRP A 12 -12.91 -1.08 -2.39
C TRP A 12 -13.52 0.21 -2.95
N LYS A 13 -14.86 0.31 -2.98
CA LYS A 13 -15.54 1.54 -3.42
C LYS A 13 -15.31 2.72 -2.49
N LEU A 14 -15.25 2.49 -1.18
CA LEU A 14 -14.95 3.53 -0.20
C LEU A 14 -13.51 4.03 -0.38
N ASP A 15 -12.58 3.12 -0.57
CA ASP A 15 -11.16 3.41 -0.77
C ASP A 15 -10.95 4.24 -2.06
N LEU A 16 -11.61 3.89 -3.16
CA LEU A 16 -11.57 4.68 -4.40
C LEU A 16 -12.17 6.10 -4.27
N ARG A 17 -13.00 6.34 -3.26
CA ARG A 17 -13.53 7.68 -2.95
C ARG A 17 -12.67 8.45 -1.96
N SER A 18 -11.75 7.81 -1.30
CA SER A 18 -10.82 8.42 -0.35
C SER A 18 -9.71 9.15 -1.10
N LYS A 19 -9.77 10.50 -1.09
CA LYS A 19 -8.72 11.33 -1.69
C LYS A 19 -7.34 11.05 -1.07
N THR A 20 -7.30 10.84 0.25
CA THR A 20 -6.06 10.53 0.96
C THR A 20 -5.45 9.23 0.46
N LEU A 21 -6.26 8.17 0.31
CA LEU A 21 -5.77 6.90 -0.19
C LEU A 21 -5.27 7.03 -1.64
N LEU A 22 -6.03 7.67 -2.51
CA LEU A 22 -5.62 7.86 -3.90
C LEU A 22 -4.32 8.66 -4.02
N ILE A 23 -4.14 9.68 -3.20
CA ILE A 23 -2.89 10.44 -3.17
C ILE A 23 -1.74 9.57 -2.66
N THR A 24 -1.91 8.90 -1.53
CA THR A 24 -0.83 8.14 -0.87
C THR A 24 -0.46 6.87 -1.62
N CYS A 25 -1.45 6.12 -2.14
CA CYS A 25 -1.21 4.84 -2.80
C CYS A 25 -0.91 4.95 -4.29
N TYR A 26 -1.30 6.04 -4.96
CA TYR A 26 -1.12 6.17 -6.41
C TYR A 26 -0.36 7.42 -6.81
N LEU A 27 -0.87 8.61 -6.45
CA LEU A 27 -0.31 9.87 -6.97
C LEU A 27 1.13 10.06 -6.52
N VAL A 28 1.40 9.95 -5.22
CA VAL A 28 2.75 10.21 -4.69
C VAL A 28 3.75 9.17 -5.19
N PRO A 29 3.52 7.84 -5.13
CA PRO A 29 4.43 6.86 -5.70
C PRO A 29 4.68 7.05 -7.20
N LEU A 30 3.65 7.39 -7.99
CA LEU A 30 3.81 7.67 -9.42
C LEU A 30 4.64 8.93 -9.68
N LEU A 31 4.42 10.00 -8.94
CA LEU A 31 5.23 11.22 -9.05
C LEU A 31 6.69 10.94 -8.71
N PHE A 32 6.95 10.21 -7.61
CA PHE A 32 8.30 9.80 -7.25
C PHE A 32 8.93 8.92 -8.33
N PHE A 33 8.19 7.97 -8.87
CA PHE A 33 8.66 7.13 -9.96
C PHE A 33 9.07 7.95 -11.19
N VAL A 34 8.23 8.91 -11.61
CA VAL A 34 8.56 9.76 -12.76
C VAL A 34 9.76 10.66 -12.47
N MET A 35 9.81 11.28 -11.29
CA MET A 35 10.91 12.16 -10.91
C MET A 35 12.23 11.39 -10.76
N MET A 36 12.22 10.32 -9.98
CA MET A 36 13.44 9.53 -9.72
C MET A 36 13.88 8.75 -10.94
N GLY A 37 12.93 8.22 -11.72
CA GLY A 37 13.23 7.59 -13.00
C GLY A 37 13.93 8.56 -13.95
N GLY A 38 13.38 9.77 -14.14
CA GLY A 38 14.01 10.79 -14.98
C GLY A 38 15.39 11.25 -14.48
N ILE A 39 15.59 11.35 -13.18
CA ILE A 39 16.89 11.74 -12.60
C ILE A 39 17.91 10.59 -12.73
N PHE A 40 17.54 9.40 -12.25
CA PHE A 40 18.50 8.30 -12.13
C PHE A 40 18.92 7.76 -13.50
N THR A 41 18.00 7.59 -14.43
CA THR A 41 18.35 7.13 -15.80
C THR A 41 19.21 8.13 -16.57
N THR A 42 19.19 9.42 -16.18
CA THR A 42 20.03 10.45 -16.80
C THR A 42 21.41 10.55 -16.18
N ILE A 43 21.56 10.29 -14.87
CA ILE A 43 22.80 10.55 -14.13
C ILE A 43 23.59 9.25 -13.88
N LEU A 44 22.90 8.12 -13.68
CA LEU A 44 23.50 6.85 -13.28
C LEU A 44 23.38 5.82 -14.40
N PRO A 45 24.46 5.45 -15.09
CA PRO A 45 24.43 4.36 -16.06
C PRO A 45 24.00 3.06 -15.39
N GLY A 46 23.04 2.33 -15.99
CA GLY A 46 22.49 1.08 -15.45
C GLY A 46 21.38 1.25 -14.42
N ALA A 47 20.95 2.49 -14.12
CA ALA A 47 19.85 2.73 -13.21
C ALA A 47 18.52 2.11 -13.69
N GLU A 48 18.35 1.95 -14.99
CA GLU A 48 17.21 1.31 -15.64
C GLU A 48 17.01 -0.15 -15.20
N GLU A 49 18.06 -0.84 -14.78
CA GLU A 49 17.99 -2.24 -14.30
C GLU A 49 17.38 -2.35 -12.91
N THR A 50 17.55 -1.32 -12.06
CA THR A 50 17.11 -1.32 -10.65
C THR A 50 15.92 -0.42 -10.37
N LEU A 51 15.53 0.42 -11.33
CA LEU A 51 14.47 1.41 -11.17
C LEU A 51 13.13 0.77 -10.77
N LEU A 52 12.71 -0.26 -11.50
CA LEU A 52 11.42 -0.91 -11.25
C LEU A 52 11.36 -1.56 -9.85
N PRO A 53 12.30 -2.43 -9.44
CA PRO A 53 12.23 -3.02 -8.11
C PRO A 53 12.35 -1.97 -7.00
N ALA A 54 13.21 -0.97 -7.13
CA ALA A 54 13.37 0.09 -6.15
C ALA A 54 12.07 0.90 -5.96
N MET A 55 11.45 1.32 -7.06
CA MET A 55 10.21 2.09 -7.01
C MET A 55 9.00 1.25 -6.55
N THR A 56 9.00 -0.04 -6.83
CA THR A 56 7.97 -0.96 -6.33
C THR A 56 8.08 -1.13 -4.81
N VAL A 57 9.29 -1.31 -4.28
CA VAL A 57 9.53 -1.37 -2.83
C VAL A 57 9.14 -0.04 -2.17
N PHE A 58 9.58 1.09 -2.73
CA PHE A 58 9.21 2.43 -2.24
C PHE A 58 7.69 2.63 -2.19
N GLY A 59 6.99 2.39 -3.30
CA GLY A 59 5.54 2.56 -3.38
C GLY A 59 4.78 1.60 -2.47
N GLY A 60 5.22 0.34 -2.40
CA GLY A 60 4.63 -0.68 -1.54
C GLY A 60 4.79 -0.38 -0.05
N THR A 61 6.00 0.01 0.40
CA THR A 61 6.24 0.41 1.80
C THR A 61 5.51 1.69 2.16
N MET A 62 5.53 2.69 1.29
CA MET A 62 4.82 3.95 1.51
C MET A 62 3.32 3.71 1.65
N GLY A 63 2.70 3.01 0.71
CA GLY A 63 1.27 2.73 0.73
C GLY A 63 0.86 1.87 1.93
N ALA A 64 1.67 0.87 2.30
CA ALA A 64 1.42 0.04 3.46
C ALA A 64 1.62 0.81 4.78
N LEU A 65 2.83 1.36 5.03
CA LEU A 65 3.20 1.91 6.33
C LEU A 65 2.59 3.29 6.60
N ILE A 66 2.38 4.12 5.57
CA ILE A 66 1.78 5.45 5.74
C ILE A 66 0.27 5.42 5.48
N GLY A 67 -0.19 4.63 4.50
CA GLY A 67 -1.59 4.61 4.09
C GLY A 67 -2.52 3.81 5.00
N LEU A 68 -2.13 2.60 5.44
CA LEU A 68 -3.00 1.69 6.17
C LEU A 68 -3.23 2.06 7.65
N PRO A 69 -2.20 2.42 8.47
CA PRO A 69 -2.38 2.59 9.91
C PRO A 69 -3.43 3.63 10.32
N PRO A 70 -3.53 4.83 9.68
CA PRO A 70 -4.58 5.79 10.01
C PRO A 70 -5.99 5.24 9.83
N SER A 71 -6.23 4.47 8.77
CA SER A 71 -7.55 3.84 8.51
C SER A 71 -7.91 2.83 9.60
N LEU A 72 -6.93 2.07 10.10
CA LEU A 72 -7.16 1.13 11.20
C LEU A 72 -7.44 1.86 12.52
N VAL A 73 -6.73 2.96 12.80
CA VAL A 73 -7.02 3.79 13.98
C VAL A 73 -8.44 4.34 13.92
N GLU A 74 -8.90 4.78 12.75
CA GLU A 74 -10.26 5.27 12.55
C GLU A 74 -11.29 4.18 12.84
N ILE A 75 -11.10 2.96 12.32
CA ILE A 75 -12.02 1.84 12.53
C ILE A 75 -12.02 1.38 13.99
N TYR A 76 -10.85 1.21 14.61
CA TYR A 76 -10.72 0.58 15.92
C TYR A 76 -10.66 1.58 17.09
N GLY A 77 -10.31 2.84 16.84
CA GLY A 77 -10.28 3.91 17.82
C GLY A 77 -11.60 4.67 18.00
N SER A 78 -12.55 4.49 17.09
CA SER A 78 -13.83 5.21 17.05
C SER A 78 -15.02 4.36 17.51
N ASP A 79 -16.22 4.96 17.47
CA ASP A 79 -17.49 4.27 17.75
C ASP A 79 -17.83 3.17 16.73
N ILE A 80 -17.15 3.08 15.60
CA ILE A 80 -17.31 2.01 14.62
C ILE A 80 -17.08 0.64 15.27
N ARG A 81 -16.09 0.53 16.15
CA ARG A 81 -15.85 -0.70 16.92
C ARG A 81 -17.07 -1.10 17.75
N LYS A 82 -17.73 -0.14 18.41
CA LYS A 82 -18.94 -0.39 19.22
C LYS A 82 -20.11 -0.84 18.34
N VAL A 83 -20.25 -0.23 17.15
CA VAL A 83 -21.28 -0.63 16.16
C VAL A 83 -21.06 -2.06 15.70
N TYR A 84 -19.83 -2.47 15.42
CA TYR A 84 -19.52 -3.86 15.06
C TYR A 84 -19.90 -4.84 16.19
N GLN A 85 -19.51 -4.52 17.43
CA GLN A 85 -19.83 -5.36 18.59
C GLN A 85 -21.36 -5.45 18.82
N ALA A 86 -22.08 -4.34 18.73
CA ALA A 86 -23.54 -4.30 18.94
C ALA A 86 -24.30 -5.11 17.87
N ASN A 87 -23.76 -5.22 16.66
CA ASN A 87 -24.37 -5.97 15.55
C ASN A 87 -23.80 -7.39 15.39
N GLY A 88 -23.01 -7.89 16.35
CA GLY A 88 -22.43 -9.23 16.29
C GLY A 88 -21.43 -9.43 15.16
N VAL A 89 -20.88 -8.35 14.59
CA VAL A 89 -19.88 -8.40 13.53
C VAL A 89 -18.50 -8.68 14.14
N PRO A 90 -17.77 -9.71 13.70
CA PRO A 90 -16.42 -9.98 14.19
C PRO A 90 -15.49 -8.79 13.95
N LEU A 91 -14.76 -8.36 14.99
CA LEU A 91 -13.81 -7.24 14.87
C LEU A 91 -12.71 -7.54 13.85
N SER A 92 -12.31 -8.80 13.72
CA SER A 92 -11.34 -9.23 12.71
C SER A 92 -11.79 -9.00 11.27
N LEU A 93 -13.11 -8.94 11.01
CA LEU A 93 -13.62 -8.72 9.66
C LEU A 93 -13.19 -7.37 9.10
N GLY A 94 -13.28 -6.31 9.90
CA GLY A 94 -12.79 -4.98 9.49
C GLY A 94 -11.31 -4.99 9.13
N LEU A 95 -10.48 -5.64 9.97
CA LEU A 95 -9.05 -5.77 9.72
C LEU A 95 -8.77 -6.51 8.40
N VAL A 96 -9.43 -7.65 8.21
CA VAL A 96 -9.23 -8.47 7.00
C VAL A 96 -9.66 -7.72 5.74
N LEU A 97 -10.83 -7.07 5.76
CA LEU A 97 -11.34 -6.33 4.59
C LEU A 97 -10.44 -5.14 4.25
N THR A 98 -10.00 -4.38 5.25
CA THR A 98 -9.12 -3.22 5.03
C THR A 98 -7.75 -3.66 4.51
N ASN A 99 -7.13 -4.71 5.09
CA ASN A 99 -5.86 -5.25 4.60
C ASN A 99 -5.97 -5.82 3.19
N LEU A 100 -7.04 -6.55 2.89
CA LEU A 100 -7.23 -7.13 1.56
C LEU A 100 -7.46 -6.04 0.51
N SER A 101 -8.23 -5.01 0.86
CA SER A 101 -8.41 -3.85 -0.03
C SER A 101 -7.10 -3.11 -0.27
N ALA A 102 -6.33 -2.83 0.80
CA ALA A 102 -5.02 -2.20 0.70
C ALA A 102 -4.05 -3.04 -0.16
N PHE A 103 -4.01 -4.36 0.05
CA PHE A 103 -3.22 -5.26 -0.77
C PHE A 103 -3.56 -5.14 -2.26
N LEU A 104 -4.85 -5.16 -2.60
CA LEU A 104 -5.29 -5.04 -3.99
C LEU A 104 -4.90 -3.70 -4.61
N HIS A 105 -5.01 -2.59 -3.86
CA HIS A 105 -4.60 -1.27 -4.33
C HIS A 105 -3.09 -1.18 -4.57
N LEU A 106 -2.27 -1.68 -3.63
CA LEU A 106 -0.81 -1.66 -3.76
C LEU A 106 -0.32 -2.60 -4.86
N PHE A 107 -0.95 -3.75 -5.00
CA PHE A 107 -0.65 -4.69 -6.07
C PHE A 107 -0.98 -4.10 -7.45
N LEU A 108 -2.15 -3.43 -7.57
CA LEU A 108 -2.53 -2.72 -8.80
C LEU A 108 -1.55 -1.58 -9.11
N MET A 109 -1.14 -0.81 -8.10
CA MET A 109 -0.13 0.24 -8.26
C MET A 109 1.19 -0.33 -8.78
N SER A 110 1.64 -1.47 -8.24
CA SER A 110 2.86 -2.14 -8.69
C SER A 110 2.74 -2.65 -10.13
N ILE A 111 1.57 -3.11 -10.55
CA ILE A 111 1.30 -3.43 -11.96
C ILE A 111 1.43 -2.18 -12.85
N LEU A 112 0.92 -1.04 -12.41
CA LEU A 112 1.07 0.22 -13.15
C LEU A 112 2.54 0.61 -13.30
N LEU A 113 3.36 0.51 -12.25
CA LEU A 113 4.79 0.73 -12.32
C LEU A 113 5.47 -0.24 -13.29
N TYR A 114 5.13 -1.53 -13.22
CA TYR A 114 5.66 -2.56 -14.11
C TYR A 114 5.39 -2.26 -15.59
N LEU A 115 4.19 -1.74 -15.90
CA LEU A 115 3.82 -1.39 -17.29
C LEU A 115 4.43 -0.06 -17.75
N LEU A 116 4.59 0.91 -16.84
CA LEU A 116 5.10 2.24 -17.18
C LEU A 116 6.64 2.30 -17.22
N ALA A 117 7.33 1.46 -16.46
CA ALA A 117 8.78 1.51 -16.36
C ALA A 117 9.50 1.34 -17.71
N PRO A 118 9.20 0.33 -18.54
CA PRO A 118 9.84 0.19 -19.85
C PRO A 118 9.40 1.30 -20.81
N VAL A 119 8.18 1.80 -20.71
CA VAL A 119 7.64 2.81 -21.64
C VAL A 119 8.24 4.19 -21.40
N LEU A 120 8.49 4.56 -20.15
CA LEU A 120 8.96 5.89 -19.79
C LEU A 120 10.50 5.97 -19.70
N PHE A 121 11.16 4.89 -19.32
CA PHE A 121 12.58 4.90 -18.95
C PHE A 121 13.39 3.76 -19.55
N ASP A 122 12.84 3.00 -20.50
CA ASP A 122 13.49 1.80 -21.06
C ASP A 122 13.97 0.82 -19.97
N ALA A 123 13.29 0.83 -18.83
CA ALA A 123 13.67 0.05 -17.65
C ALA A 123 13.57 -1.46 -17.94
N ALA A 124 14.58 -2.20 -17.50
CA ALA A 124 14.62 -3.64 -17.66
C ALA A 124 13.48 -4.32 -16.87
N LEU A 125 12.73 -5.18 -17.54
CA LEU A 125 11.73 -6.00 -16.89
C LEU A 125 12.35 -7.27 -16.31
N PRO A 126 11.83 -7.77 -15.16
CA PRO A 126 12.28 -9.03 -14.60
C PRO A 126 12.18 -10.18 -15.59
N ALA A 127 13.25 -11.00 -15.70
CA ALA A 127 13.30 -12.16 -16.59
C ALA A 127 12.19 -13.20 -16.28
N TYR A 128 11.76 -13.26 -15.02
CA TYR A 128 10.71 -14.16 -14.53
C TYR A 128 9.57 -13.37 -13.91
N PRO A 129 8.61 -12.84 -14.68
CA PRO A 129 7.51 -12.02 -14.17
C PRO A 129 6.69 -12.71 -13.07
N GLY A 130 6.44 -14.02 -13.22
CA GLY A 130 5.68 -14.78 -12.22
C GLY A 130 6.37 -14.82 -10.86
N GLN A 131 7.69 -14.98 -10.80
CA GLN A 131 8.47 -14.92 -9.58
C GLN A 131 8.42 -13.51 -8.98
N TYR A 132 8.63 -12.49 -9.80
CA TYR A 132 8.57 -11.08 -9.36
C TYR A 132 7.23 -10.76 -8.67
N PHE A 133 6.11 -11.12 -9.27
CA PHE A 133 4.79 -10.86 -8.68
C PHE A 133 4.51 -11.72 -7.44
N ALA A 134 5.07 -12.93 -7.35
CA ALA A 134 4.96 -13.75 -6.14
C ALA A 134 5.76 -13.15 -4.98
N GLU A 135 7.00 -12.71 -5.21
CA GLU A 135 7.84 -12.02 -4.23
C GLU A 135 7.22 -10.69 -3.81
N LEU A 136 6.68 -9.92 -4.76
CA LEU A 136 5.93 -8.70 -4.48
C LEU A 136 4.71 -8.97 -3.59
N ALA A 137 3.92 -9.98 -3.89
CA ALA A 137 2.75 -10.33 -3.08
C ALA A 137 3.16 -10.67 -1.64
N PHE A 138 4.22 -11.45 -1.46
CA PHE A 138 4.77 -11.77 -0.15
C PHE A 138 5.27 -10.52 0.58
N PHE A 139 6.03 -9.66 -0.09
CA PHE A 139 6.51 -8.38 0.43
C PHE A 139 5.37 -7.48 0.90
N LEU A 140 4.30 -7.34 0.11
CA LEU A 140 3.13 -6.54 0.46
C LEU A 140 2.40 -7.11 1.68
N VAL A 141 2.25 -8.44 1.78
CA VAL A 141 1.63 -9.09 2.96
C VAL A 141 2.43 -8.79 4.23
N VAL A 142 3.76 -8.90 4.17
CA VAL A 142 4.63 -8.58 5.32
C VAL A 142 4.52 -7.10 5.69
N SER A 143 4.61 -6.20 4.74
CA SER A 143 4.53 -4.75 4.96
C SER A 143 3.18 -4.34 5.56
N LEU A 144 2.07 -4.88 5.06
CA LEU A 144 0.73 -4.65 5.58
C LEU A 144 0.53 -5.25 6.98
N SER A 145 1.18 -6.37 7.28
CA SER A 145 1.16 -6.97 8.62
C SER A 145 1.85 -6.06 9.64
N ILE A 146 3.02 -5.50 9.31
CA ILE A 146 3.73 -4.52 10.14
C ILE A 146 2.87 -3.26 10.33
N ALA A 147 2.31 -2.74 9.24
CA ALA A 147 1.43 -1.58 9.27
C ALA A 147 0.18 -1.81 10.15
N SER A 148 -0.38 -3.02 10.10
CA SER A 148 -1.52 -3.40 10.94
C SER A 148 -1.18 -3.41 12.42
N ILE A 149 0.01 -3.88 12.79
CA ILE A 149 0.50 -3.83 14.19
C ILE A 149 0.57 -2.36 14.65
N VAL A 150 1.12 -1.46 13.84
CA VAL A 150 1.19 -0.03 14.16
C VAL A 150 -0.21 0.56 14.35
N GLY A 151 -1.12 0.34 13.39
CA GLY A 151 -2.47 0.88 13.44
C GLY A 151 -3.32 0.35 14.59
N LEU A 152 -3.07 -0.88 15.06
CA LEU A 152 -3.80 -1.47 16.19
C LEU A 152 -3.18 -1.12 17.54
N ALA A 153 -1.84 -0.94 17.61
CA ALA A 153 -1.13 -0.66 18.85
C ALA A 153 -1.23 0.83 19.25
N VAL A 154 -1.20 1.73 18.26
CA VAL A 154 -1.19 3.17 18.47
C VAL A 154 -2.61 3.71 18.28
N LYS A 155 -3.25 4.14 19.37
CA LYS A 155 -4.65 4.59 19.36
C LYS A 155 -4.84 6.07 18.96
N ASP A 156 -3.77 6.80 18.81
CA ASP A 156 -3.77 8.23 18.48
C ASP A 156 -3.33 8.44 17.02
N PRO A 157 -4.14 9.08 16.16
CA PRO A 157 -3.81 9.26 14.75
C PRO A 157 -2.50 9.99 14.51
N ALA A 158 -2.18 11.02 15.29
CA ALA A 158 -0.96 11.80 15.13
C ALA A 158 0.29 10.97 15.47
N LYS A 159 0.23 10.22 16.57
CA LYS A 159 1.31 9.32 16.99
C LYS A 159 1.48 8.16 15.99
N THR A 160 0.37 7.66 15.45
CA THR A 160 0.39 6.62 14.43
C THR A 160 1.15 7.08 13.20
N SER A 161 0.88 8.29 12.71
CA SER A 161 1.59 8.86 11.57
C SER A 161 3.09 9.02 11.85
N MET A 162 3.47 9.47 13.06
CA MET A 162 4.89 9.57 13.44
C MET A 162 5.59 8.21 13.43
N VAL A 163 4.99 7.19 14.05
CA VAL A 163 5.55 5.82 14.08
C VAL A 163 5.65 5.26 12.66
N SER A 164 4.64 5.47 11.84
CA SER A 164 4.63 5.06 10.43
C SER A 164 5.78 5.66 9.64
N ILE A 165 6.03 6.97 9.79
CA ILE A 165 7.14 7.65 9.12
C ILE A 165 8.49 7.13 9.62
N LEU A 166 8.65 6.91 10.93
CA LEU A 166 9.89 6.36 11.51
C LEU A 166 10.21 4.95 11.01
N LEU A 167 9.19 4.14 10.73
CA LEU A 167 9.37 2.80 10.14
C LEU A 167 9.59 2.84 8.63
N PHE A 168 9.02 3.83 7.96
CA PHE A 168 9.16 3.99 6.52
C PHE A 168 10.55 4.50 6.13
N LEU A 169 11.12 5.48 6.86
CA LEU A 169 12.41 6.09 6.52
C LEU A 169 13.56 5.07 6.35
N PRO A 170 13.78 4.09 7.24
CA PRO A 170 14.87 3.12 7.06
C PRO A 170 14.57 2.05 5.99
N SER A 171 13.37 2.02 5.41
CA SER A 171 12.99 1.05 4.37
C SER A 171 13.23 1.59 2.94
N ILE A 172 13.70 2.82 2.82
CA ILE A 172 14.08 3.49 1.57
C ILE A 172 15.59 3.40 1.40
#